data_1c4443ddf6f6690fb37ab9103a242475
#
_entry.id   1c4443ddf6f6690fb37ab9103a242475
#
_cell.length_a   1.000
_cell.length_b   1.000
_cell.length_c   1.000
_cell.angle_alpha   90.00
_cell.angle_beta   90.00
_cell.angle_gamma   90.00
#
_symmetry.space_group_name_H-M   'P 1'
#
loop_
_entity.id
_entity.type
_entity.pdbx_description
1 polymer ?
#
loop_
_entity_poly.entity_id
_entity_poly.type
_entity_poly.pdbx_seq_one_letter_code
_entity_poly.pdbx_strand_id
1 'polypeptide(L)'
;MILCFDGGNSRLKWGLADASGWLEQGALEWQELAALPARLAAWGRPERALLASVAGPEAEAALQALLPGLDLEPVRSTGAAAGVRNSYLQPGTLGVDRWCALIGARSLESRPCLVVSAGTATTIDSLDGEGVFLGGLILPGLDMMQAALARGTARLPLAAGRHQVHPRETGDAIRSGCLEAQAGAVERAYRHLPGATCCFLAGGAGPALAPLLSLPLRSEPYLVLEGVRQLALSAP
;
A
#
# COMPACT_ATOMS: atom_id res chain seq x y z
N MET A 1 -5.61 18.06 -15.32
CA MET A 1 -5.79 17.35 -14.01
C MET A 1 -5.72 15.86 -14.24
N ILE A 2 -5.17 15.12 -13.29
CA ILE A 2 -4.99 13.66 -13.33
C ILE A 2 -5.71 13.05 -12.14
N LEU A 3 -6.53 12.02 -12.39
CA LEU A 3 -7.19 11.24 -11.38
C LEU A 3 -6.44 9.92 -11.18
N CYS A 4 -5.98 9.64 -9.98
CA CYS A 4 -5.20 8.48 -9.62
C CYS A 4 -6.03 7.56 -8.72
N PHE A 5 -5.96 6.24 -8.96
CA PHE A 5 -6.65 5.24 -8.18
C PHE A 5 -5.70 4.13 -7.69
N ASP A 6 -5.91 3.71 -6.44
CA ASP A 6 -5.32 2.53 -5.81
C ASP A 6 -6.46 1.58 -5.42
N GLY A 7 -6.71 0.58 -6.26
CA GLY A 7 -7.74 -0.44 -6.09
C GLY A 7 -7.23 -1.61 -5.27
N GLY A 8 -7.26 -1.49 -3.94
CA GLY A 8 -6.98 -2.60 -3.03
C GLY A 8 -8.15 -3.57 -2.87
N ASN A 9 -7.92 -4.74 -2.26
CA ASN A 9 -8.98 -5.75 -2.06
C ASN A 9 -10.15 -5.25 -1.20
N SER A 10 -9.90 -4.39 -0.22
CA SER A 10 -10.93 -3.93 0.74
C SER A 10 -11.45 -2.53 0.42
N ARG A 11 -10.63 -1.67 -0.16
CA ARG A 11 -10.94 -0.24 -0.36
C ARG A 11 -10.36 0.27 -1.66
N LEU A 12 -11.04 1.26 -2.24
CA LEU A 12 -10.51 2.13 -3.27
C LEU A 12 -9.95 3.40 -2.61
N LYS A 13 -8.68 3.70 -2.84
CA LYS A 13 -8.15 5.03 -2.60
C LYS A 13 -8.12 5.80 -3.90
N TRP A 14 -8.35 7.10 -3.84
CA TRP A 14 -8.35 7.98 -4.99
C TRP A 14 -7.68 9.30 -4.65
N GLY A 15 -7.16 9.95 -5.66
CA GLY A 15 -6.60 11.29 -5.53
C GLY A 15 -6.67 12.04 -6.85
N LEU A 16 -7.03 13.30 -6.78
CA LEU A 16 -7.02 14.25 -7.88
C LEU A 16 -5.81 15.16 -7.73
N ALA A 17 -5.01 15.28 -8.78
CA ALA A 17 -3.81 16.10 -8.81
C ALA A 17 -3.75 16.98 -10.06
N ASP A 18 -3.01 18.08 -9.94
CA ASP A 18 -2.59 18.90 -11.07
C ASP A 18 -1.06 19.11 -11.06
N ALA A 19 -0.59 20.09 -11.82
CA ALA A 19 0.83 20.41 -11.91
C ALA A 19 1.41 20.92 -10.56
N SER A 20 0.60 21.47 -9.67
CA SER A 20 1.01 21.99 -8.37
C SER A 20 1.07 20.92 -7.29
N GLY A 21 0.39 19.76 -7.47
CA GLY A 21 0.35 18.67 -6.54
C GLY A 21 -1.05 18.06 -6.35
N TRP A 22 -1.28 17.50 -5.17
CA TRP A 22 -2.57 16.92 -4.81
C TRP A 22 -3.60 18.01 -4.49
N LEU A 23 -4.76 17.95 -5.14
CA LEU A 23 -5.91 18.81 -4.87
C LEU A 23 -6.81 18.20 -3.80
N GLU A 24 -7.06 16.89 -3.93
CA GLU A 24 -7.85 16.12 -2.97
C GLU A 24 -7.42 14.65 -2.99
N GLN A 25 -7.50 14.00 -1.83
CA GLN A 25 -7.27 12.57 -1.67
C GLN A 25 -8.34 11.97 -0.75
N GLY A 26 -8.73 10.74 -1.01
CA GLY A 26 -9.72 10.06 -0.19
C GLY A 26 -9.66 8.54 -0.31
N ALA A 27 -10.46 7.88 0.51
CA ALA A 27 -10.68 6.45 0.46
C ALA A 27 -12.16 6.14 0.59
N LEU A 28 -12.60 5.09 -0.10
CA LEU A 28 -13.97 4.59 -0.10
C LEU A 28 -13.93 3.07 0.05
N GLU A 29 -14.89 2.50 0.73
CA GLU A 29 -15.17 1.08 0.58
C GLU A 29 -15.81 0.83 -0.80
N TRP A 30 -15.58 -0.35 -1.38
CA TRP A 30 -16.15 -0.66 -2.70
C TRP A 30 -17.68 -0.55 -2.76
N GLN A 31 -18.35 -0.75 -1.63
CA GLN A 31 -19.80 -0.59 -1.48
C GLN A 31 -20.25 0.89 -1.55
N GLU A 32 -19.34 1.82 -1.26
CA GLU A 32 -19.58 3.27 -1.29
C GLU A 32 -19.17 3.93 -2.61
N LEU A 33 -18.76 3.14 -3.60
CA LEU A 33 -18.19 3.63 -4.86
C LEU A 33 -19.10 4.65 -5.57
N ALA A 34 -20.43 4.51 -5.46
CA ALA A 34 -21.41 5.44 -6.02
C ALA A 34 -21.28 6.88 -5.49
N ALA A 35 -20.59 7.10 -4.38
CA ALA A 35 -20.34 8.44 -3.84
C ALA A 35 -19.19 9.19 -4.56
N LEU A 36 -18.34 8.49 -5.33
CA LEU A 36 -17.16 9.07 -5.97
C LEU A 36 -17.49 10.23 -6.92
N PRO A 37 -18.48 10.15 -7.84
CA PRO A 37 -18.78 11.26 -8.74
C PRO A 37 -19.14 12.56 -8.01
N ALA A 38 -19.89 12.46 -6.90
CA ALA A 38 -20.26 13.62 -6.10
C ALA A 38 -19.03 14.30 -5.42
N ARG A 39 -18.05 13.49 -5.01
CA ARG A 39 -16.78 14.01 -4.45
C ARG A 39 -15.93 14.72 -5.50
N LEU A 40 -15.95 14.23 -6.73
CA LEU A 40 -15.18 14.82 -7.84
C LEU A 40 -15.87 16.04 -8.47
N ALA A 41 -17.16 16.23 -8.27
CA ALA A 41 -17.96 17.24 -8.97
C ALA A 41 -17.47 18.69 -8.78
N ALA A 42 -16.80 18.99 -7.66
CA ALA A 42 -16.28 20.33 -7.35
C ALA A 42 -15.04 20.71 -8.19
N TRP A 43 -14.35 19.76 -8.83
CA TRP A 43 -13.03 19.95 -9.40
C TRP A 43 -12.99 20.05 -10.94
N GLY A 44 -14.13 19.86 -11.59
CA GLY A 44 -14.21 19.79 -13.05
C GLY A 44 -13.74 18.41 -13.57
N ARG A 45 -13.52 18.32 -14.89
CA ARG A 45 -13.23 17.04 -15.54
C ARG A 45 -11.72 16.77 -15.61
N PRO A 46 -11.22 15.63 -15.07
CA PRO A 46 -9.85 15.19 -15.29
C PRO A 46 -9.58 14.89 -16.76
N GLU A 47 -8.35 15.06 -17.18
CA GLU A 47 -7.89 14.74 -18.55
C GLU A 47 -7.51 13.26 -18.68
N ARG A 48 -6.99 12.69 -17.58
CA ARG A 48 -6.55 11.30 -17.51
C ARG A 48 -6.99 10.67 -16.20
N ALA A 49 -7.24 9.36 -16.22
CA ALA A 49 -7.46 8.55 -15.03
C ALA A 49 -6.58 7.30 -15.07
N LEU A 50 -5.77 7.09 -14.05
CA LEU A 50 -4.87 5.93 -13.95
C LEU A 50 -5.29 5.06 -12.76
N LEU A 51 -5.23 3.74 -12.94
CA LEU A 51 -5.59 2.76 -11.92
C LEU A 51 -4.47 1.74 -11.69
N ALA A 52 -3.95 1.71 -10.47
CA ALA A 52 -3.22 0.57 -9.94
C ALA A 52 -4.22 -0.31 -9.16
N SER A 53 -4.50 -1.53 -9.63
CA SER A 53 -5.54 -2.37 -9.04
C SER A 53 -5.08 -3.80 -8.82
N VAL A 54 -5.46 -4.33 -7.67
CA VAL A 54 -5.41 -5.75 -7.30
C VAL A 54 -6.79 -6.27 -6.88
N ALA A 55 -7.85 -5.48 -7.11
CA ALA A 55 -9.22 -5.79 -6.69
C ALA A 55 -9.99 -6.71 -7.65
N GLY A 56 -9.46 -6.90 -8.86
CA GLY A 56 -10.06 -7.75 -9.87
C GLY A 56 -10.99 -7.01 -10.86
N PRO A 57 -11.36 -7.69 -11.97
CA PRO A 57 -11.99 -7.06 -13.13
C PRO A 57 -13.39 -6.51 -12.86
N GLU A 58 -14.13 -7.09 -11.93
CA GLU A 58 -15.49 -6.61 -11.60
C GLU A 58 -15.44 -5.23 -10.92
N ALA A 59 -14.52 -5.06 -9.98
CA ALA A 59 -14.31 -3.79 -9.29
C ALA A 59 -13.81 -2.70 -10.25
N GLU A 60 -12.91 -3.07 -11.17
CA GLU A 60 -12.41 -2.16 -12.21
C GLU A 60 -13.52 -1.72 -13.17
N ALA A 61 -14.36 -2.64 -13.62
CA ALA A 61 -15.50 -2.35 -14.49
C ALA A 61 -16.55 -1.44 -13.79
N ALA A 62 -16.80 -1.69 -12.50
CA ALA A 62 -17.69 -0.84 -11.70
C ALA A 62 -17.14 0.59 -11.57
N LEU A 63 -15.83 0.75 -11.35
CA LEU A 63 -15.18 2.05 -11.32
C LEU A 63 -15.25 2.76 -12.68
N GLN A 64 -14.94 2.05 -13.78
CA GLN A 64 -15.00 2.60 -15.13
C GLN A 64 -16.39 3.13 -15.48
N ALA A 65 -17.45 2.43 -15.06
CA ALA A 65 -18.82 2.84 -15.31
C ALA A 65 -19.21 4.18 -14.66
N LEU A 66 -18.50 4.60 -13.63
CA LEU A 66 -18.72 5.90 -12.95
C LEU A 66 -17.91 7.06 -13.56
N LEU A 67 -17.10 6.79 -14.57
CA LEU A 67 -16.23 7.78 -15.23
C LEU A 67 -16.62 7.94 -16.72
N PRO A 68 -17.84 8.41 -17.04
CA PRO A 68 -18.31 8.49 -18.42
C PRO A 68 -17.42 9.41 -19.26
N GLY A 69 -16.93 8.86 -20.38
CA GLY A 69 -16.08 9.58 -21.34
C GLY A 69 -14.66 9.87 -20.84
N LEU A 70 -14.19 9.17 -19.80
CA LEU A 70 -12.82 9.17 -19.33
C LEU A 70 -12.36 7.71 -19.23
N ASP A 71 -11.38 7.35 -20.04
CA ASP A 71 -10.83 5.99 -20.03
C ASP A 71 -9.94 5.78 -18.80
N LEU A 72 -10.10 4.63 -18.16
CA LEU A 72 -9.30 4.24 -17.00
C LEU A 72 -8.07 3.48 -17.48
N GLU A 73 -6.92 4.16 -17.44
CA GLU A 73 -5.65 3.61 -17.88
C GLU A 73 -5.08 2.64 -16.82
N PRO A 74 -4.93 1.33 -17.12
CA PRO A 74 -4.39 0.40 -16.15
C PRO A 74 -2.88 0.57 -16.00
N VAL A 75 -2.42 0.80 -14.79
CA VAL A 75 -0.98 0.76 -14.43
C VAL A 75 -0.52 -0.69 -14.39
N ARG A 76 0.70 -0.95 -14.87
CA ARG A 76 1.34 -2.26 -14.84
C ARG A 76 2.76 -2.15 -14.30
N SER A 77 3.21 -3.22 -13.63
CA SER A 77 4.59 -3.33 -13.19
C SER A 77 5.51 -3.60 -14.39
N THR A 78 6.60 -2.84 -14.46
CA THR A 78 7.58 -2.90 -15.55
C THR A 78 9.00 -3.08 -15.00
N GLY A 79 9.98 -3.23 -15.88
CA GLY A 79 11.39 -3.35 -15.52
C GLY A 79 11.99 -2.07 -14.96
N ALA A 80 11.51 -0.89 -15.40
CA ALA A 80 11.93 0.41 -14.89
C ALA A 80 10.88 1.46 -15.21
N ALA A 81 10.62 2.38 -14.28
CA ALA A 81 9.84 3.60 -14.47
C ALA A 81 10.09 4.59 -13.34
N ALA A 82 9.94 5.89 -13.61
CA ALA A 82 9.96 6.99 -12.64
C ALA A 82 11.10 6.89 -11.61
N GLY A 83 12.31 6.54 -12.07
CA GLY A 83 13.50 6.46 -11.21
C GLY A 83 13.62 5.19 -10.37
N VAL A 84 12.76 4.18 -10.59
CA VAL A 84 12.83 2.86 -9.94
C VAL A 84 13.15 1.79 -10.97
N ARG A 85 14.05 0.86 -10.61
CA ARG A 85 14.37 -0.37 -11.34
C ARG A 85 13.87 -1.58 -10.56
N ASN A 86 13.13 -2.44 -11.25
CA ASN A 86 12.54 -3.65 -10.68
C ASN A 86 13.50 -4.84 -10.88
N SER A 87 14.00 -5.43 -9.80
CA SER A 87 14.92 -6.57 -9.87
C SER A 87 14.25 -7.93 -9.84
N TYR A 88 12.92 -8.01 -9.90
CA TYR A 88 12.24 -9.29 -10.07
C TYR A 88 12.69 -9.97 -11.37
N LEU A 89 12.87 -11.30 -11.32
CA LEU A 89 13.22 -12.08 -12.51
C LEU A 89 12.22 -11.91 -13.65
N GLN A 90 10.96 -11.72 -13.30
CA GLN A 90 9.87 -11.38 -14.21
C GLN A 90 9.19 -10.10 -13.70
N PRO A 91 9.57 -8.92 -14.14
CA PRO A 91 9.11 -7.64 -13.60
C PRO A 91 7.58 -7.49 -13.55
N GLY A 92 6.88 -8.02 -14.56
CA GLY A 92 5.41 -7.98 -14.63
C GLY A 92 4.68 -8.81 -13.55
N THR A 93 5.38 -9.64 -12.77
CA THR A 93 4.78 -10.42 -11.68
C THR A 93 4.82 -9.70 -10.33
N LEU A 94 5.51 -8.57 -10.23
CA LEU A 94 5.43 -7.72 -9.04
C LEU A 94 4.01 -7.14 -8.94
N GLY A 95 3.38 -7.19 -7.76
CA GLY A 95 2.10 -6.55 -7.52
C GLY A 95 2.15 -5.06 -7.86
N VAL A 96 1.16 -4.58 -8.61
CA VAL A 96 1.14 -3.19 -9.10
C VAL A 96 1.05 -2.17 -7.96
N ASP A 97 0.39 -2.51 -6.86
CA ASP A 97 0.34 -1.74 -5.62
C ASP A 97 1.75 -1.55 -5.02
N ARG A 98 2.54 -2.63 -4.96
CA ARG A 98 3.94 -2.58 -4.49
C ARG A 98 4.81 -1.77 -5.43
N TRP A 99 4.65 -1.95 -6.75
CA TRP A 99 5.36 -1.20 -7.77
C TRP A 99 5.12 0.31 -7.63
N CYS A 100 3.87 0.72 -7.53
CA CYS A 100 3.53 2.13 -7.32
C CYS A 100 4.01 2.65 -5.95
N ALA A 101 3.92 1.85 -4.88
CA ALA A 101 4.44 2.26 -3.58
C ALA A 101 5.96 2.52 -3.60
N LEU A 102 6.73 1.70 -4.31
CA LEU A 102 8.17 1.90 -4.51
C LEU A 102 8.48 3.20 -5.28
N ILE A 103 7.72 3.48 -6.35
CA ILE A 103 7.85 4.72 -7.12
C ILE A 103 7.47 5.93 -6.26
N GLY A 104 6.39 5.84 -5.49
CA GLY A 104 6.00 6.88 -4.54
C GLY A 104 7.08 7.14 -3.49
N ALA A 105 7.65 6.08 -2.92
CA ALA A 105 8.75 6.21 -1.96
C ALA A 105 9.98 6.87 -2.59
N ARG A 106 10.35 6.49 -3.81
CA ARG A 106 11.47 7.08 -4.56
C ARG A 106 11.30 8.57 -4.81
N SER A 107 10.10 9.02 -5.09
CA SER A 107 9.82 10.45 -5.31
C SER A 107 9.95 11.29 -4.03
N LEU A 108 9.77 10.66 -2.86
CA LEU A 108 9.80 11.30 -1.55
C LEU A 108 11.15 11.14 -0.82
N GLU A 109 11.96 10.14 -1.18
CA GLU A 109 13.24 9.83 -0.55
C GLU A 109 14.22 9.26 -1.57
N SER A 110 15.38 9.89 -1.68
CA SER A 110 16.44 9.44 -2.60
C SER A 110 17.41 8.43 -1.98
N ARG A 111 17.44 8.33 -0.65
CA ARG A 111 18.31 7.41 0.10
C ARG A 111 17.63 6.05 0.27
N PRO A 112 18.40 5.00 0.67
CA PRO A 112 17.81 3.69 0.91
C PRO A 112 16.68 3.75 1.94
N CYS A 113 15.56 3.09 1.63
CA CYS A 113 14.39 3.05 2.51
C CYS A 113 13.63 1.73 2.42
N LEU A 114 12.90 1.38 3.47
CA LEU A 114 11.87 0.35 3.41
C LEU A 114 10.53 0.95 3.00
N VAL A 115 9.75 0.16 2.28
CA VAL A 115 8.36 0.44 1.94
C VAL A 115 7.50 -0.68 2.52
N VAL A 116 6.70 -0.35 3.53
CA VAL A 116 5.85 -1.32 4.24
C VAL A 116 4.39 -0.97 4.01
N SER A 117 3.64 -1.93 3.50
CA SER A 117 2.18 -1.83 3.39
C SER A 117 1.53 -2.88 4.28
N ALA A 118 0.98 -2.45 5.43
CA ALA A 118 0.30 -3.29 6.41
C ALA A 118 -1.21 -3.31 6.12
N GLY A 119 -1.63 -4.10 5.14
CA GLY A 119 -3.01 -4.26 4.69
C GLY A 119 -3.56 -5.67 4.90
N THR A 120 -4.35 -6.17 3.94
CA THR A 120 -4.83 -7.56 3.88
C THR A 120 -3.66 -8.54 3.91
N ALA A 121 -2.62 -8.28 3.13
CA ALA A 121 -1.28 -8.82 3.33
C ALA A 121 -0.37 -7.70 3.86
N THR A 122 0.70 -8.06 4.57
CA THR A 122 1.78 -7.12 4.89
C THR A 122 2.94 -7.37 3.94
N THR A 123 3.32 -6.33 3.18
CA THR A 123 4.49 -6.36 2.30
C THR A 123 5.59 -5.49 2.87
N ILE A 124 6.83 -5.91 2.69
CA ILE A 124 8.03 -5.23 3.17
C ILE A 124 9.02 -5.21 2.02
N ASP A 125 9.24 -4.07 1.40
CA ASP A 125 10.00 -3.89 0.18
C ASP A 125 11.24 -3.04 0.43
N SER A 126 12.39 -3.48 -0.09
CA SER A 126 13.68 -2.80 0.08
C SER A 126 14.03 -2.02 -1.19
N LEU A 127 14.21 -0.71 -1.05
CA LEU A 127 14.63 0.20 -2.11
C LEU A 127 15.98 0.80 -1.75
N ASP A 128 16.98 0.64 -2.62
CA ASP A 128 18.31 1.22 -2.39
C ASP A 128 18.40 2.70 -2.84
N GLY A 129 19.54 3.33 -2.56
CA GLY A 129 19.78 4.73 -2.91
C GLY A 129 19.89 5.01 -4.41
N GLU A 130 20.07 3.99 -5.25
CA GLU A 130 20.09 4.11 -6.71
C GLU A 130 18.71 3.88 -7.34
N GLY A 131 17.69 3.65 -6.51
CA GLY A 131 16.33 3.37 -6.95
C GLY A 131 16.13 1.92 -7.40
N VAL A 132 16.98 0.98 -6.96
CA VAL A 132 16.77 -0.44 -7.25
C VAL A 132 15.89 -1.06 -6.18
N PHE A 133 14.76 -1.62 -6.60
CA PHE A 133 13.99 -2.52 -5.77
C PHE A 133 14.76 -3.83 -5.62
N LEU A 134 15.36 -4.07 -4.47
CA LEU A 134 16.21 -5.24 -4.19
C LEU A 134 15.42 -6.53 -3.98
N GLY A 135 14.13 -6.42 -3.73
CA GLY A 135 13.23 -7.52 -3.39
C GLY A 135 12.46 -7.21 -2.11
N GLY A 136 11.53 -8.09 -1.76
CA GLY A 136 10.67 -7.87 -0.59
C GLY A 136 10.05 -9.14 -0.06
N LEU A 137 9.37 -8.99 1.07
CA LEU A 137 8.67 -10.05 1.79
C LEU A 137 7.16 -9.83 1.68
N ILE A 138 6.42 -10.93 1.69
CA ILE A 138 4.96 -10.91 1.80
C ILE A 138 4.58 -11.79 2.98
N LEU A 139 3.84 -11.22 3.93
CA LEU A 139 3.31 -11.91 5.09
C LEU A 139 1.79 -11.82 5.08
N PRO A 140 1.07 -12.75 5.74
CA PRO A 140 -0.34 -12.52 6.03
C PRO A 140 -0.49 -11.23 6.84
N GLY A 141 -1.48 -10.40 6.51
CA GLY A 141 -1.80 -9.22 7.31
C GLY A 141 -2.30 -9.60 8.72
N LEU A 142 -2.40 -8.61 9.61
CA LEU A 142 -2.74 -8.83 11.01
C LEU A 142 -4.03 -9.65 11.18
N ASP A 143 -5.09 -9.25 10.48
CA ASP A 143 -6.39 -9.94 10.59
C ASP A 143 -6.33 -11.35 9.98
N MET A 144 -5.57 -11.54 8.90
CA MET A 144 -5.35 -12.87 8.31
C MET A 144 -4.60 -13.80 9.26
N MET A 145 -3.58 -13.30 9.96
CA MET A 145 -2.83 -14.09 10.95
C MET A 145 -3.75 -14.52 12.09
N GLN A 146 -4.54 -13.60 12.66
CA GLN A 146 -5.50 -13.89 13.72
C GLN A 146 -6.58 -14.89 13.25
N ALA A 147 -7.14 -14.68 12.07
CA ALA A 147 -8.13 -15.58 11.48
C ALA A 147 -7.55 -16.98 11.18
N ALA A 148 -6.29 -17.07 10.79
CA ALA A 148 -5.62 -18.36 10.55
C ALA A 148 -5.50 -19.16 11.86
N LEU A 149 -5.12 -18.52 12.96
CA LEU A 149 -5.07 -19.17 14.28
C LEU A 149 -6.46 -19.64 14.74
N ALA A 150 -7.49 -18.81 14.57
CA ALA A 150 -8.86 -19.18 14.94
C ALA A 150 -9.40 -20.36 14.12
N ARG A 151 -9.09 -20.42 12.82
CA ARG A 151 -9.51 -21.55 11.95
C ARG A 151 -8.67 -22.81 12.12
N GLY A 152 -7.37 -22.63 12.38
CA GLY A 152 -6.42 -23.75 12.45
C GLY A 152 -6.36 -24.47 13.80
N THR A 153 -7.10 -23.97 14.83
CA THR A 153 -7.06 -24.53 16.17
C THR A 153 -8.46 -24.68 16.75
N ALA A 154 -8.68 -25.76 17.50
CA ALA A 154 -10.01 -26.06 18.07
C ALA A 154 -10.46 -25.12 19.20
N ARG A 155 -9.56 -24.33 19.79
CA ARG A 155 -9.83 -23.60 21.03
C ARG A 155 -9.40 -22.13 21.03
N LEU A 156 -8.76 -21.63 19.97
CA LEU A 156 -8.37 -20.22 19.92
C LEU A 156 -9.53 -19.40 19.32
N PRO A 157 -10.06 -18.43 20.06
CA PRO A 157 -11.13 -17.58 19.56
C PRO A 157 -10.59 -16.55 18.55
N LEU A 158 -11.47 -16.10 17.64
CA LEU A 158 -11.25 -14.84 16.94
C LEU A 158 -11.56 -13.71 17.92
N ALA A 159 -10.56 -13.34 18.73
CA ALA A 159 -10.76 -12.39 19.83
C ALA A 159 -10.14 -11.02 19.50
N ALA A 160 -10.85 -9.98 19.90
CA ALA A 160 -10.31 -8.62 19.92
C ALA A 160 -9.38 -8.47 21.15
N GLY A 161 -8.11 -8.87 20.99
CA GLY A 161 -7.09 -8.69 22.02
C GLY A 161 -6.44 -7.29 21.93
N ARG A 162 -5.69 -6.92 22.96
CA ARG A 162 -4.81 -5.74 23.00
C ARG A 162 -3.35 -6.17 22.94
N HIS A 163 -2.49 -5.33 22.38
CA HIS A 163 -1.06 -5.58 22.48
C HIS A 163 -0.57 -5.43 23.91
N GLN A 164 0.19 -6.41 24.39
CA GLN A 164 0.84 -6.44 25.69
C GLN A 164 2.25 -7.06 25.54
N VAL A 165 3.24 -6.53 26.24
CA VAL A 165 4.60 -7.11 26.25
C VAL A 165 4.59 -8.53 26.86
N HIS A 166 3.79 -8.72 27.90
CA HIS A 166 3.60 -10.02 28.56
C HIS A 166 2.10 -10.31 28.71
N PRO A 167 1.43 -10.79 27.65
CA PRO A 167 0.00 -11.05 27.67
C PRO A 167 -0.35 -12.17 28.66
N ARG A 168 -1.45 -11.99 29.38
CA ARG A 168 -1.93 -12.95 30.41
C ARG A 168 -3.27 -13.58 30.08
N GLU A 169 -3.76 -13.32 28.86
CA GLU A 169 -4.97 -13.96 28.32
C GLU A 169 -4.79 -14.28 26.83
N THR A 170 -5.56 -15.24 26.33
CA THR A 170 -5.38 -15.80 24.99
C THR A 170 -5.58 -14.77 23.88
N GLY A 171 -6.59 -13.89 24.00
CA GLY A 171 -6.85 -12.85 23.01
C GLY A 171 -5.67 -11.88 22.84
N ASP A 172 -5.14 -11.40 23.96
CA ASP A 172 -3.96 -10.53 23.99
C ASP A 172 -2.71 -11.26 23.48
N ALA A 173 -2.54 -12.54 23.81
CA ALA A 173 -1.42 -13.35 23.34
C ALA A 173 -1.44 -13.52 21.82
N ILE A 174 -2.60 -13.80 21.23
CA ILE A 174 -2.78 -13.91 19.77
C ILE A 174 -2.44 -12.59 19.10
N ARG A 175 -3.06 -11.49 19.55
CA ARG A 175 -2.85 -10.18 18.94
C ARG A 175 -1.41 -9.70 19.08
N SER A 176 -0.83 -9.84 20.27
CA SER A 176 0.57 -9.45 20.52
C SER A 176 1.52 -10.27 19.65
N GLY A 177 1.36 -11.59 19.60
CA GLY A 177 2.21 -12.46 18.80
C GLY A 177 2.14 -12.14 17.30
N CYS A 178 0.95 -11.83 16.76
CA CYS A 178 0.81 -11.42 15.36
C CYS A 178 1.49 -10.07 15.08
N LEU A 179 1.34 -9.10 15.97
CA LEU A 179 1.98 -7.78 15.83
C LEU A 179 3.51 -7.87 15.98
N GLU A 180 4.00 -8.61 16.98
CA GLU A 180 5.44 -8.82 17.20
C GLU A 180 6.10 -9.55 16.02
N ALA A 181 5.40 -10.53 15.41
CA ALA A 181 5.90 -11.22 14.22
C ALA A 181 6.08 -10.24 13.04
N GLN A 182 5.13 -9.34 12.82
CA GLN A 182 5.22 -8.35 11.77
C GLN A 182 6.28 -7.27 12.07
N ALA A 183 6.30 -6.75 13.29
CA ALA A 183 7.29 -5.76 13.72
C ALA A 183 8.72 -6.32 13.60
N GLY A 184 8.92 -7.54 14.08
CA GLY A 184 10.21 -8.22 13.98
C GLY A 184 10.65 -8.45 12.52
N ALA A 185 9.73 -8.76 11.61
CA ALA A 185 10.02 -8.88 10.19
C ALA A 185 10.45 -7.54 9.58
N VAL A 186 9.75 -6.44 9.90
CA VAL A 186 10.09 -5.09 9.44
C VAL A 186 11.46 -4.66 9.96
N GLU A 187 11.70 -4.78 11.27
CA GLU A 187 13.00 -4.41 11.86
C GLU A 187 14.15 -5.25 11.33
N ARG A 188 13.92 -6.55 11.10
CA ARG A 188 14.90 -7.42 10.47
C ARG A 188 15.23 -6.97 9.05
N ALA A 189 14.22 -6.67 8.25
CA ALA A 189 14.41 -6.17 6.89
C ALA A 189 15.17 -4.82 6.89
N TYR A 190 14.83 -3.92 7.82
CA TYR A 190 15.51 -2.64 7.97
C TYR A 190 17.02 -2.81 8.27
N ARG A 191 17.37 -3.73 9.18
CA ARG A 191 18.77 -4.04 9.48
C ARG A 191 19.54 -4.65 8.31
N HIS A 192 18.84 -5.33 7.39
CA HIS A 192 19.43 -5.92 6.18
C HIS A 192 19.56 -4.95 5.00
N LEU A 193 19.03 -3.73 5.10
CA LEU A 193 19.17 -2.70 4.08
C LEU A 193 20.27 -1.69 4.47
N PRO A 194 21.48 -1.82 3.92
CA PRO A 194 22.58 -0.92 4.28
C PRO A 194 22.24 0.54 3.97
N GLY A 195 22.50 1.42 4.92
CA GLY A 195 22.26 2.85 4.76
C GLY A 195 20.77 3.25 4.78
N ALA A 196 19.87 2.34 5.18
CA ALA A 196 18.46 2.66 5.32
C ALA A 196 18.25 3.87 6.26
N THR A 197 17.50 4.86 5.77
CA THR A 197 17.28 6.12 6.50
C THR A 197 15.88 6.24 7.06
N CYS A 198 14.91 5.56 6.46
CA CYS A 198 13.54 5.56 6.93
C CYS A 198 12.78 4.31 6.47
N CYS A 199 11.60 4.14 7.05
CA CYS A 199 10.60 3.18 6.62
C CYS A 199 9.29 3.93 6.34
N PHE A 200 8.82 3.87 5.11
CA PHE A 200 7.48 4.29 4.77
C PHE A 200 6.49 3.24 5.25
N LEU A 201 5.51 3.66 6.02
CA LEU A 201 4.49 2.78 6.56
C LEU A 201 3.10 3.21 6.06
N ALA A 202 2.46 2.33 5.32
CA ALA A 202 1.11 2.47 4.78
C ALA A 202 0.22 1.30 5.23
N GLY A 203 -1.07 1.38 4.91
CA GLY A 203 -2.04 0.32 5.19
C GLY A 203 -2.80 0.47 6.50
N GLY A 204 -3.96 -0.20 6.57
CA GLY A 204 -4.91 -0.05 7.70
C GLY A 204 -4.40 -0.55 9.05
N ALA A 205 -3.46 -1.50 9.07
CA ALA A 205 -2.83 -1.98 10.29
C ALA A 205 -1.58 -1.16 10.69
N GLY A 206 -1.16 -0.20 9.86
CA GLY A 206 -0.01 0.67 10.12
C GLY A 206 -0.05 1.35 11.51
N PRO A 207 -1.16 1.96 11.92
CA PRO A 207 -1.27 2.59 13.25
C PRO A 207 -1.07 1.63 14.43
N ALA A 208 -1.42 0.34 14.26
CA ALA A 208 -1.19 -0.66 15.30
C ALA A 208 0.25 -1.16 15.32
N LEU A 209 0.93 -1.14 14.16
CA LEU A 209 2.30 -1.60 14.00
C LEU A 209 3.32 -0.51 14.37
N ALA A 210 3.06 0.75 14.05
CA ALA A 210 3.98 1.86 14.22
C ALA A 210 4.57 1.99 15.65
N PRO A 211 3.79 1.86 16.74
CA PRO A 211 4.33 1.96 18.10
C PRO A 211 5.32 0.87 18.50
N LEU A 212 5.39 -0.23 17.72
CA LEU A 212 6.24 -1.39 17.99
C LEU A 212 7.57 -1.34 17.22
N LEU A 213 7.73 -0.35 16.35
CA LEU A 213 8.90 -0.23 15.50
C LEU A 213 9.88 0.81 16.05
N SER A 214 11.12 0.37 16.33
CA SER A 214 12.21 1.22 16.83
C SER A 214 13.12 1.71 15.70
N LEU A 215 12.51 2.28 14.63
CA LEU A 215 13.21 2.78 13.46
C LEU A 215 12.56 4.07 12.94
N PRO A 216 13.23 4.91 12.14
CA PRO A 216 12.65 6.13 11.59
C PRO A 216 11.45 5.81 10.69
N LEU A 217 10.26 6.25 11.09
CA LEU A 217 9.01 6.02 10.37
C LEU A 217 8.51 7.27 9.66
N ARG A 218 7.95 7.07 8.46
CA ARG A 218 7.14 8.04 7.74
C ARG A 218 5.78 7.38 7.42
N SER A 219 4.72 7.90 8.01
CA SER A 219 3.36 7.43 7.70
C SER A 219 2.89 8.08 6.40
N GLU A 220 2.69 7.25 5.38
CA GLU A 220 2.26 7.69 4.04
C GLU A 220 1.08 6.84 3.56
N PRO A 221 -0.14 7.13 4.02
CA PRO A 221 -1.31 6.31 3.73
C PRO A 221 -1.67 6.26 2.24
N TYR A 222 -1.23 7.24 1.45
CA TYR A 222 -1.50 7.37 0.02
C TYR A 222 -0.27 7.14 -0.87
N LEU A 223 0.73 6.42 -0.37
CA LEU A 223 2.01 6.20 -1.05
C LEU A 223 1.85 5.57 -2.45
N VAL A 224 0.89 4.65 -2.62
CA VAL A 224 0.57 4.05 -3.92
C VAL A 224 0.05 5.10 -4.89
N LEU A 225 -0.83 6.00 -4.44
CA LEU A 225 -1.34 7.10 -5.28
C LEU A 225 -0.21 8.02 -5.73
N GLU A 226 0.76 8.30 -4.84
CA GLU A 226 1.92 9.11 -5.23
C GLU A 226 2.71 8.42 -6.36
N GLY A 227 2.90 7.11 -6.29
CA GLY A 227 3.52 6.36 -7.39
C GLY A 227 2.72 6.40 -8.70
N VAL A 228 1.39 6.28 -8.62
CA VAL A 228 0.52 6.42 -9.80
C VAL A 228 0.65 7.82 -10.41
N ARG A 229 0.68 8.87 -9.57
CA ARG A 229 0.89 10.26 -10.02
C ARG A 229 2.23 10.43 -10.72
N GLN A 230 3.31 9.89 -10.14
CA GLN A 230 4.64 9.97 -10.74
C GLN A 230 4.71 9.26 -12.11
N LEU A 231 4.03 8.11 -12.25
CA LEU A 231 3.92 7.43 -13.55
C LEU A 231 3.15 8.26 -14.57
N ALA A 232 2.05 8.89 -14.15
CA ALA A 232 1.27 9.76 -15.03
C ALA A 232 2.06 10.98 -15.52
N LEU A 233 2.92 11.55 -14.66
CA LEU A 233 3.78 12.70 -15.00
C LEU A 233 5.01 12.30 -15.83
N SER A 234 5.46 11.06 -15.74
CA SER A 234 6.64 10.55 -16.46
C SER A 234 6.30 9.98 -17.84
N ALA A 235 5.03 9.78 -18.16
CA ALA A 235 4.58 9.37 -19.49
C ALA A 235 4.71 10.55 -20.46
N PRO A 236 5.26 10.35 -21.67
CA PRO A 236 5.42 11.39 -22.69
C PRO A 236 4.09 11.91 -23.21
#